data_885cc33d9a229426bd06602be27c39dc
#
_entry.id   885cc33d9a229426bd06602be27c39dc
#
_cell.length_a   1.000
_cell.length_b   1.000
_cell.length_c   1.000
_cell.angle_alpha   90.00
_cell.angle_beta   90.00
_cell.angle_gamma   90.00
#
_symmetry.space_group_name_H-M   'P 1'
#
loop_
_entity.id
_entity.type
_entity.pdbx_description
1 polymer ?
#
loop_
_entity_poly.entity_id
_entity_poly.type
_entity_poly.pdbx_seq_one_letter_code
_entity_poly.pdbx_strand_id
1 'polypeptide(L)'
;MVEKSLKENAFFSMLGEFITLLFPLITFPYASRILLPDGIGIVNFVNSIISYFLIFASLGISTYGIREIAKIRNDKLAMVKFFKEVYLINFICSIIAYILFIASLFIIPKFCEYRNLLLICSIKILIATWGFDWFFSAMEDFAYLTTRSFIFKIVSIAYLFIFVRTKDDIGHYVFFGLINTIGAMFCNILRINKYIDIKIKIKYQLKRHVKPIIVFFGMTLVTSIYNILDSTMLGFLSTNTELGYYSASTKLSHMVLSVLAGLTAVLLPRLSSYISKNDMTSFNEICKKCACIISLLGIPISFGLFLLSKPFILLLTGQNYMPAIPVMQMMTPIVVIISFGSLIGVQILPALGKENISLISYIVGATINIILNAILIPKFGAFGAAIGTVCAEFSVTSIQLFFVRKIILTKDFVVCFFQSIVACLLMILPIYQILRYFSNSILQIFISFISGLFVYSLFLFLNKNKIFIEYCKKLSNKILKK
;
A
#
# COMPACT_ATOMS: atom_id res chain seq x y z
N MET A 1 33.53 7.31 1.82
CA MET A 1 32.12 7.78 1.68
C MET A 1 31.74 8.46 2.99
N VAL A 2 31.15 9.64 2.96
CA VAL A 2 30.67 10.30 4.18
C VAL A 2 29.53 9.44 4.72
N GLU A 3 29.67 8.88 5.91
CA GLU A 3 28.57 8.21 6.61
C GLU A 3 27.49 9.27 6.88
N LYS A 4 26.36 9.14 6.16
CA LYS A 4 25.21 10.01 6.40
C LYS A 4 24.61 9.66 7.76
N SER A 5 24.20 10.68 8.51
CA SER A 5 23.59 10.49 9.82
C SER A 5 22.33 9.60 9.67
N LEU A 6 22.21 8.58 10.51
CA LEU A 6 21.01 7.74 10.61
C LEU A 6 19.72 8.56 10.76
N LYS A 7 19.80 9.69 11.47
CA LYS A 7 18.67 10.63 11.65
C LYS A 7 18.27 11.30 10.33
N GLU A 8 19.25 11.70 9.53
CA GLU A 8 19.02 12.35 8.24
C GLU A 8 18.40 11.36 7.25
N ASN A 9 18.92 10.14 7.17
CA ASN A 9 18.36 9.09 6.32
C ASN A 9 16.93 8.73 6.71
N ALA A 10 16.64 8.60 8.01
CA ALA A 10 15.29 8.35 8.50
C ALA A 10 14.34 9.51 8.16
N PHE A 11 14.79 10.76 8.31
CA PHE A 11 14.00 11.93 7.95
C PHE A 11 13.63 11.95 6.46
N PHE A 12 14.61 11.75 5.56
CA PHE A 12 14.34 11.74 4.12
C PHE A 12 13.47 10.56 3.70
N SER A 13 13.66 9.39 4.31
CA SER A 13 12.79 8.23 4.05
C SER A 13 11.34 8.52 4.44
N MET A 14 11.12 9.05 5.66
CA MET A 14 9.77 9.43 6.12
C MET A 14 9.16 10.53 5.24
N LEU A 15 9.94 11.52 4.84
CA LEU A 15 9.49 12.59 3.93
C LEU A 15 9.08 12.01 2.57
N GLY A 16 9.85 11.06 2.03
CA GLY A 16 9.53 10.37 0.78
C GLY A 16 8.22 9.61 0.84
N GLU A 17 7.98 8.87 1.92
CA GLU A 17 6.71 8.18 2.19
C GLU A 17 5.55 9.17 2.31
N PHE A 18 5.72 10.25 3.06
CA PHE A 18 4.69 11.29 3.21
C PHE A 18 4.31 11.93 1.88
N ILE A 19 5.30 12.28 1.04
CA ILE A 19 5.07 12.80 -0.31
C ILE A 19 4.32 11.77 -1.16
N THR A 20 4.64 10.50 -1.02
CA THR A 20 3.99 9.41 -1.76
C THR A 20 2.52 9.25 -1.38
N LEU A 21 2.17 9.49 -0.12
CA LEU A 21 0.78 9.49 0.38
C LEU A 21 0.00 10.73 -0.06
N LEU A 22 0.62 11.91 -0.05
CA LEU A 22 -0.03 13.17 -0.43
C LEU A 22 -0.29 13.27 -1.94
N PHE A 23 0.58 12.69 -2.76
CA PHE A 23 0.49 12.79 -4.20
C PHE A 23 -0.87 12.33 -4.78
N PRO A 24 -1.40 11.14 -4.42
CA PRO A 24 -2.72 10.73 -4.85
C PRO A 24 -3.87 11.59 -4.31
N LEU A 25 -3.71 12.20 -3.11
CA LEU A 25 -4.73 13.08 -2.53
C LEU A 25 -4.98 14.33 -3.38
N ILE A 26 -3.97 14.80 -4.12
CA ILE A 26 -4.08 15.95 -5.02
C ILE A 26 -4.50 15.50 -6.42
N THR A 27 -3.87 14.45 -6.93
CA THR A 27 -4.00 14.05 -8.34
C THR A 27 -5.26 13.26 -8.63
N PHE A 28 -5.69 12.40 -7.70
CA PHE A 28 -6.84 11.53 -7.91
C PHE A 28 -8.17 12.27 -7.94
N PRO A 29 -8.44 13.26 -7.05
CA PRO A 29 -9.68 14.04 -7.12
C PRO A 29 -9.82 14.81 -8.43
N TYR A 30 -8.74 15.35 -8.96
CA TYR A 30 -8.75 16.03 -10.24
C TYR A 30 -9.03 15.04 -11.39
N ALA A 31 -8.24 13.97 -11.48
CA ALA A 31 -8.34 12.99 -12.55
C ALA A 31 -9.70 12.27 -12.56
N SER A 32 -10.25 11.90 -11.40
CA SER A 32 -11.53 11.18 -11.31
C SER A 32 -12.70 12.01 -11.78
N ARG A 33 -12.67 13.33 -11.56
CA ARG A 33 -13.73 14.24 -12.04
C ARG A 33 -13.70 14.47 -13.54
N ILE A 34 -12.52 14.45 -14.16
CA ILE A 34 -12.34 14.66 -15.59
C ILE A 34 -12.56 13.38 -16.38
N LEU A 35 -11.85 12.30 -15.99
CA LEU A 35 -11.85 11.04 -16.73
C LEU A 35 -13.07 10.17 -16.42
N LEU A 36 -13.87 10.54 -15.41
CA LEU A 36 -15.04 9.79 -14.96
C LEU A 36 -14.69 8.36 -14.50
N PRO A 37 -15.66 7.58 -13.99
CA PRO A 37 -15.38 6.21 -13.52
C PRO A 37 -14.82 5.30 -14.61
N ASP A 38 -15.33 5.43 -15.85
CA ASP A 38 -14.89 4.59 -16.96
C ASP A 38 -13.42 4.78 -17.31
N GLY A 39 -12.98 6.03 -17.50
CA GLY A 39 -11.58 6.34 -17.81
C GLY A 39 -10.62 5.91 -16.68
N ILE A 40 -11.00 6.11 -15.42
CA ILE A 40 -10.22 5.63 -14.27
C ILE A 40 -10.17 4.10 -14.25
N GLY A 41 -11.27 3.43 -14.56
CA GLY A 41 -11.34 1.98 -14.68
C GLY A 41 -10.40 1.44 -15.76
N ILE A 42 -10.44 2.02 -16.98
CA ILE A 42 -9.52 1.65 -18.07
C ILE A 42 -8.05 1.75 -17.62
N VAL A 43 -7.66 2.86 -17.01
CA VAL A 43 -6.28 3.06 -16.57
C VAL A 43 -5.89 2.06 -15.49
N ASN A 44 -6.78 1.72 -14.55
CA ASN A 44 -6.49 0.72 -13.53
C ASN A 44 -6.40 -0.70 -14.12
N PHE A 45 -7.24 -1.03 -15.11
CA PHE A 45 -7.12 -2.30 -15.83
C PHE A 45 -5.78 -2.39 -16.55
N VAL A 46 -5.41 -1.39 -17.36
CA VAL A 46 -4.13 -1.33 -18.06
C VAL A 46 -2.95 -1.45 -17.08
N ASN A 47 -2.98 -0.71 -15.97
CA ASN A 47 -1.93 -0.81 -14.95
C ASN A 47 -1.87 -2.19 -14.29
N SER A 48 -3.02 -2.84 -14.03
CA SER A 48 -3.05 -4.18 -13.44
C SER A 48 -2.39 -5.21 -14.36
N ILE A 49 -2.67 -5.17 -15.65
CA ILE A 49 -2.05 -6.06 -16.64
C ILE A 49 -0.53 -5.85 -16.71
N ILE A 50 -0.09 -4.61 -16.84
CA ILE A 50 1.36 -4.29 -16.91
C ILE A 50 2.08 -4.68 -15.62
N SER A 51 1.41 -4.61 -14.47
CA SER A 51 1.99 -5.00 -13.19
C SER A 51 2.37 -6.48 -13.12
N TYR A 52 1.64 -7.38 -13.77
CA TYR A 52 2.05 -8.80 -13.86
C TYR A 52 3.38 -8.94 -14.61
N PHE A 53 3.53 -8.29 -15.75
CA PHE A 53 4.80 -8.33 -16.50
C PHE A 53 5.94 -7.65 -15.75
N LEU A 54 5.67 -6.60 -14.96
CA LEU A 54 6.65 -5.96 -14.08
C LEU A 54 7.15 -6.88 -12.97
N ILE A 55 6.29 -7.73 -12.39
CA ILE A 55 6.69 -8.72 -11.39
C ILE A 55 7.71 -9.71 -12.01
N PHE A 56 7.45 -10.17 -13.22
CA PHE A 56 8.38 -11.04 -13.95
C PHE A 56 9.66 -10.30 -14.38
N ALA A 57 9.58 -9.04 -14.79
CA ALA A 57 10.74 -8.25 -15.15
C ALA A 57 11.65 -7.98 -13.93
N SER A 58 11.08 -7.68 -12.77
CA SER A 58 11.84 -7.30 -11.56
C SER A 58 12.33 -8.47 -10.73
N LEU A 59 11.71 -9.66 -10.82
CA LEU A 59 12.11 -10.92 -10.16
C LEU A 59 12.47 -10.81 -8.66
N GLY A 60 11.90 -9.85 -7.93
CA GLY A 60 12.28 -9.63 -6.52
C GLY A 60 13.70 -9.10 -6.31
N ILE A 61 14.36 -8.66 -7.40
CA ILE A 61 15.73 -8.12 -7.40
C ILE A 61 15.87 -6.95 -6.44
N SER A 62 14.83 -6.12 -6.27
CA SER A 62 14.87 -4.98 -5.36
C SER A 62 15.24 -5.41 -3.94
N THR A 63 14.55 -6.38 -3.36
CA THR A 63 14.81 -6.86 -1.99
C THR A 63 16.14 -7.61 -1.90
N TYR A 64 16.44 -8.46 -2.88
CA TYR A 64 17.70 -9.18 -2.96
C TYR A 64 18.89 -8.24 -3.07
N GLY A 65 18.82 -7.26 -3.98
CA GLY A 65 19.87 -6.28 -4.24
C GLY A 65 20.17 -5.39 -3.05
N ILE A 66 19.13 -4.88 -2.36
CA ILE A 66 19.29 -4.08 -1.14
C ILE A 66 20.08 -4.88 -0.09
N ARG A 67 19.67 -6.14 0.17
CA ARG A 67 20.31 -6.99 1.17
C ARG A 67 21.78 -7.28 0.86
N GLU A 68 22.09 -7.63 -0.37
CA GLU A 68 23.46 -8.05 -0.72
C GLU A 68 24.40 -6.86 -0.89
N ILE A 69 23.98 -5.76 -1.53
CA ILE A 69 24.81 -4.55 -1.64
C ILE A 69 25.12 -3.96 -0.26
N ALA A 70 24.16 -3.96 0.67
CA ALA A 70 24.40 -3.47 2.03
C ALA A 70 25.55 -4.22 2.73
N LYS A 71 25.75 -5.52 2.44
CA LYS A 71 26.84 -6.32 3.01
C LYS A 71 28.22 -5.98 2.41
N ILE A 72 28.26 -5.60 1.12
CA ILE A 72 29.49 -5.43 0.34
C ILE A 72 29.75 -3.97 -0.04
N ARG A 73 29.02 -3.01 0.53
CA ARG A 73 29.09 -1.58 0.15
C ARG A 73 30.47 -0.96 0.30
N ASN A 74 31.35 -1.53 1.11
CA ASN A 74 32.72 -1.06 1.33
C ASN A 74 33.74 -1.66 0.36
N ASP A 75 33.38 -2.73 -0.35
CA ASP A 75 34.22 -3.37 -1.36
C ASP A 75 33.75 -2.96 -2.78
N LYS A 76 34.44 -2.01 -3.38
CA LYS A 76 34.11 -1.51 -4.72
C LYS A 76 34.09 -2.59 -5.80
N LEU A 77 35.01 -3.52 -5.76
CA LEU A 77 35.12 -4.55 -6.81
C LEU A 77 33.97 -5.55 -6.70
N ALA A 78 33.69 -6.02 -5.46
CA ALA A 78 32.56 -6.90 -5.19
C ALA A 78 31.24 -6.24 -5.54
N MET A 79 31.08 -4.95 -5.22
CA MET A 79 29.88 -4.17 -5.54
C MET A 79 29.65 -4.03 -7.04
N VAL A 80 30.70 -3.68 -7.81
CA VAL A 80 30.65 -3.59 -9.29
C VAL A 80 30.29 -4.95 -9.90
N LYS A 81 30.94 -6.03 -9.43
CA LYS A 81 30.66 -7.38 -9.91
C LYS A 81 29.21 -7.78 -9.64
N PHE A 82 28.72 -7.61 -8.42
CA PHE A 82 27.36 -7.92 -8.04
C PHE A 82 26.34 -7.11 -8.85
N PHE A 83 26.55 -5.79 -8.96
CA PHE A 83 25.66 -4.91 -9.72
C PHE A 83 25.54 -5.34 -11.18
N LYS A 84 26.66 -5.58 -11.87
CA LYS A 84 26.65 -5.99 -13.28
C LYS A 84 25.99 -7.34 -13.50
N GLU A 85 26.21 -8.31 -12.61
CA GLU A 85 25.59 -9.63 -12.70
C GLU A 85 24.07 -9.55 -12.51
N VAL A 86 23.62 -8.84 -11.48
CA VAL A 86 22.19 -8.67 -11.20
C VAL A 86 21.50 -7.82 -12.27
N TYR A 87 22.17 -6.76 -12.76
CA TYR A 87 21.68 -5.95 -13.87
C TYR A 87 21.46 -6.79 -15.12
N LEU A 88 22.43 -7.67 -15.48
CA LEU A 88 22.30 -8.53 -16.65
C LEU A 88 21.12 -9.51 -16.52
N ILE A 89 20.92 -10.11 -15.33
CA ILE A 89 19.75 -10.97 -15.07
C ILE A 89 18.46 -10.16 -15.24
N ASN A 90 18.38 -8.98 -14.62
CA ASN A 90 17.20 -8.12 -14.72
C ASN A 90 16.91 -7.70 -16.16
N PHE A 91 17.94 -7.37 -16.93
CA PHE A 91 17.82 -7.00 -18.35
C PHE A 91 17.25 -8.14 -19.20
N ILE A 92 17.80 -9.36 -19.03
CA ILE A 92 17.30 -10.55 -19.75
C ILE A 92 15.84 -10.82 -19.39
N CYS A 93 15.49 -10.77 -18.10
CA CYS A 93 14.13 -11.02 -17.66
C CYS A 93 13.14 -9.94 -18.12
N SER A 94 13.58 -8.67 -18.16
CA SER A 94 12.76 -7.58 -18.70
C SER A 94 12.50 -7.75 -20.21
N ILE A 95 13.48 -8.20 -20.97
CA ILE A 95 13.28 -8.51 -22.40
C ILE A 95 12.28 -9.68 -22.55
N ILE A 96 12.47 -10.75 -21.80
CA ILE A 96 11.56 -11.90 -21.84
C ILE A 96 10.14 -11.46 -21.47
N ALA A 97 9.98 -10.71 -20.38
CA ALA A 97 8.69 -10.18 -19.95
C ALA A 97 8.05 -9.29 -21.02
N TYR A 98 8.85 -8.46 -21.71
CA TYR A 98 8.37 -7.59 -22.78
C TYR A 98 7.95 -8.37 -24.03
N ILE A 99 8.69 -9.41 -24.43
CA ILE A 99 8.31 -10.30 -25.52
C ILE A 99 6.99 -11.01 -25.20
N LEU A 100 6.86 -11.55 -23.98
CA LEU A 100 5.61 -12.19 -23.53
C LEU A 100 4.45 -11.20 -23.50
N PHE A 101 4.69 -9.96 -23.09
CA PHE A 101 3.70 -8.90 -23.15
C PHE A 101 3.26 -8.64 -24.59
N ILE A 102 4.19 -8.44 -25.52
CA ILE A 102 3.86 -8.20 -26.94
C ILE A 102 3.09 -9.40 -27.51
N ALA A 103 3.51 -10.63 -27.24
CA ALA A 103 2.78 -11.82 -27.67
C ALA A 103 1.34 -11.84 -27.11
N SER A 104 1.14 -11.45 -25.85
CA SER A 104 -0.18 -11.40 -25.21
C SER A 104 -1.15 -10.41 -25.88
N LEU A 105 -0.64 -9.34 -26.52
CA LEU A 105 -1.47 -8.38 -27.26
C LEU A 105 -2.14 -8.99 -28.51
N PHE A 106 -1.59 -10.08 -29.04
CA PHE A 106 -2.15 -10.79 -30.19
C PHE A 106 -3.04 -11.97 -29.78
N ILE A 107 -2.83 -12.51 -28.57
CA ILE A 107 -3.52 -13.71 -28.09
C ILE A 107 -4.83 -13.35 -27.35
N ILE A 108 -4.81 -12.26 -26.58
CA ILE A 108 -5.93 -11.90 -25.70
C ILE A 108 -6.80 -10.83 -26.37
N PRO A 109 -8.04 -11.15 -26.80
CA PRO A 109 -8.89 -10.19 -27.54
C PRO A 109 -9.12 -8.88 -26.80
N LYS A 110 -9.31 -8.92 -25.47
CA LYS A 110 -9.52 -7.73 -24.65
C LYS A 110 -8.35 -6.76 -24.67
N PHE A 111 -7.13 -7.24 -24.90
CA PHE A 111 -5.95 -6.37 -25.01
C PHE A 111 -5.91 -5.58 -26.30
N CYS A 112 -6.58 -6.06 -27.37
CA CYS A 112 -6.70 -5.32 -28.62
C CYS A 112 -7.49 -4.02 -28.44
N GLU A 113 -8.51 -4.03 -27.57
CA GLU A 113 -9.33 -2.86 -27.25
C GLU A 113 -8.51 -1.72 -26.62
N TYR A 114 -7.54 -2.08 -25.75
CA TYR A 114 -6.70 -1.12 -25.03
C TYR A 114 -5.25 -1.08 -25.53
N ARG A 115 -4.99 -1.56 -26.75
CA ARG A 115 -3.65 -1.78 -27.29
C ARG A 115 -2.75 -0.55 -27.17
N ASN A 116 -3.23 0.62 -27.55
CA ASN A 116 -2.43 1.85 -27.49
C ASN A 116 -2.04 2.23 -26.06
N LEU A 117 -2.98 2.12 -25.11
CA LEU A 117 -2.75 2.42 -23.71
C LEU A 117 -1.80 1.40 -23.07
N LEU A 118 -1.96 0.12 -23.41
CA LEU A 118 -1.07 -0.96 -22.97
C LEU A 118 0.35 -0.74 -23.51
N LEU A 119 0.53 -0.33 -24.78
CA LEU A 119 1.83 -0.02 -25.35
C LEU A 119 2.49 1.18 -24.66
N ILE A 120 1.76 2.25 -24.39
CA ILE A 120 2.29 3.39 -23.62
C ILE A 120 2.70 2.94 -22.22
N CYS A 121 1.85 2.20 -21.53
CA CYS A 121 2.13 1.75 -20.16
C CYS A 121 3.27 0.72 -20.07
N SER A 122 3.49 -0.08 -21.14
CA SER A 122 4.54 -1.10 -21.23
C SER A 122 5.96 -0.52 -21.16
N ILE A 123 6.12 0.78 -21.39
CA ILE A 123 7.40 1.48 -21.19
C ILE A 123 7.92 1.21 -19.75
N LYS A 124 7.05 1.01 -18.77
CA LYS A 124 7.43 0.63 -17.39
C LYS A 124 8.24 -0.66 -17.34
N ILE A 125 7.91 -1.64 -18.17
CA ILE A 125 8.61 -2.95 -18.21
C ILE A 125 10.06 -2.75 -18.68
N LEU A 126 10.26 -1.94 -19.72
CA LEU A 126 11.59 -1.62 -20.23
C LEU A 126 12.39 -0.80 -19.22
N ILE A 127 11.76 0.19 -18.59
CA ILE A 127 12.41 1.07 -17.61
C ILE A 127 12.77 0.33 -16.32
N ALA A 128 12.07 -0.75 -15.97
CA ALA A 128 12.32 -1.50 -14.73
C ALA A 128 13.78 -1.91 -14.56
N THR A 129 14.48 -2.20 -15.67
CA THR A 129 15.90 -2.57 -15.67
C THR A 129 16.81 -1.41 -15.24
N TRP A 130 16.48 -0.18 -15.57
CA TRP A 130 17.28 1.01 -15.25
C TRP A 130 16.80 1.77 -14.02
N GLY A 131 15.83 1.20 -13.31
CA GLY A 131 15.24 1.82 -12.10
C GLY A 131 16.25 2.06 -10.97
N PHE A 132 17.22 1.18 -10.76
CA PHE A 132 18.32 1.23 -9.77
C PHE A 132 17.97 1.78 -8.36
N ASP A 133 16.69 2.00 -8.03
CA ASP A 133 16.27 2.54 -6.74
C ASP A 133 16.71 1.64 -5.58
N TRP A 134 16.70 0.32 -5.82
CA TRP A 134 17.22 -0.66 -4.89
C TRP A 134 18.70 -0.47 -4.55
N PHE A 135 19.51 -0.07 -5.55
CA PHE A 135 20.94 0.19 -5.37
C PHE A 135 21.15 1.43 -4.47
N PHE A 136 20.48 2.54 -4.79
CA PHE A 136 20.60 3.76 -3.99
C PHE A 136 20.02 3.59 -2.58
N SER A 137 18.97 2.78 -2.42
CA SER A 137 18.43 2.40 -1.11
C SER A 137 19.44 1.60 -0.28
N ALA A 138 20.15 0.64 -0.92
CA ALA A 138 21.21 -0.12 -0.27
C ALA A 138 22.44 0.76 0.12
N MET A 139 22.70 1.81 -0.66
CA MET A 139 23.73 2.82 -0.37
C MET A 139 23.25 3.90 0.63
N GLU A 140 22.02 3.77 1.16
CA GLU A 140 21.41 4.72 2.10
C GLU A 140 21.34 6.16 1.53
N ASP A 141 21.21 6.32 0.19
CA ASP A 141 21.13 7.63 -0.46
C ASP A 141 19.70 8.15 -0.54
N PHE A 142 18.97 8.13 0.61
CA PHE A 142 17.55 8.48 0.69
C PHE A 142 17.29 9.95 0.35
N ALA A 143 18.21 10.85 0.68
CA ALA A 143 18.08 12.26 0.31
C ALA A 143 17.96 12.44 -1.22
N TYR A 144 18.79 11.73 -1.98
CA TYR A 144 18.71 11.73 -3.44
C TYR A 144 17.39 11.12 -3.94
N LEU A 145 17.02 9.95 -3.45
CA LEU A 145 15.79 9.26 -3.87
C LEU A 145 14.55 10.14 -3.62
N THR A 146 14.47 10.76 -2.45
CA THR A 146 13.34 11.61 -2.07
C THR A 146 13.30 12.91 -2.88
N THR A 147 14.43 13.63 -3.01
CA THR A 147 14.48 14.88 -3.76
C THR A 147 14.15 14.68 -5.22
N ARG A 148 14.72 13.66 -5.86
CA ARG A 148 14.43 13.30 -7.24
C ARG A 148 12.94 12.96 -7.43
N SER A 149 12.40 12.09 -6.59
CA SER A 149 10.99 11.69 -6.65
C SER A 149 10.06 12.90 -6.46
N PHE A 150 10.39 13.81 -5.56
CA PHE A 150 9.64 15.04 -5.33
C PHE A 150 9.60 15.93 -6.58
N ILE A 151 10.75 16.17 -7.22
CA ILE A 151 10.84 17.00 -8.44
C ILE A 151 9.94 16.41 -9.54
N PHE A 152 10.08 15.11 -9.84
CA PHE A 152 9.29 14.51 -10.92
C PHE A 152 7.81 14.33 -10.56
N LYS A 153 7.44 14.24 -9.30
CA LYS A 153 6.04 14.32 -8.88
C LYS A 153 5.45 15.71 -9.13
N ILE A 154 6.19 16.79 -8.89
CA ILE A 154 5.75 18.14 -9.24
C ILE A 154 5.58 18.29 -10.76
N VAL A 155 6.55 17.82 -11.54
CA VAL A 155 6.46 17.82 -13.01
C VAL A 155 5.23 17.01 -13.48
N SER A 156 4.98 15.85 -12.86
CA SER A 156 3.80 15.05 -13.15
C SER A 156 2.50 15.80 -12.85
N ILE A 157 2.42 16.49 -11.70
CA ILE A 157 1.24 17.29 -11.33
C ILE A 157 1.03 18.41 -12.36
N ALA A 158 2.10 19.13 -12.73
CA ALA A 158 2.00 20.17 -13.76
C ALA A 158 1.50 19.59 -15.11
N TYR A 159 2.06 18.44 -15.52
CA TYR A 159 1.62 17.74 -16.72
C TYR A 159 0.13 17.36 -16.64
N LEU A 160 -0.31 16.82 -15.50
CA LEU A 160 -1.71 16.43 -15.28
C LEU A 160 -2.67 17.61 -15.52
N PHE A 161 -2.39 18.77 -14.91
CA PHE A 161 -3.26 19.94 -15.02
C PHE A 161 -3.22 20.59 -16.42
N ILE A 162 -2.14 20.44 -17.16
CA ILE A 162 -1.99 21.01 -18.51
C ILE A 162 -2.67 20.14 -19.56
N PHE A 163 -2.46 18.82 -19.51
CA PHE A 163 -2.79 17.90 -20.60
C PHE A 163 -4.01 17.01 -20.35
N VAL A 164 -4.47 16.85 -19.11
CA VAL A 164 -5.66 16.04 -18.80
C VAL A 164 -6.82 16.99 -18.49
N ARG A 165 -7.64 17.31 -19.50
CA ARG A 165 -8.73 18.27 -19.41
C ARG A 165 -10.08 17.72 -19.82
N THR A 166 -10.10 16.66 -20.61
CA THR A 166 -11.31 16.01 -21.12
C THR A 166 -11.34 14.54 -20.76
N LYS A 167 -12.51 13.91 -20.86
CA LYS A 167 -12.67 12.49 -20.60
C LYS A 167 -11.88 11.60 -21.57
N ASP A 168 -11.52 12.11 -22.74
CA ASP A 168 -10.82 11.38 -23.79
C ASP A 168 -9.29 11.40 -23.59
N ASP A 169 -8.77 12.19 -22.64
CA ASP A 169 -7.35 12.34 -22.34
C ASP A 169 -6.77 11.17 -21.49
N ILE A 170 -7.33 9.98 -21.63
CA ILE A 170 -6.90 8.78 -20.91
C ILE A 170 -5.41 8.47 -21.19
N GLY A 171 -4.97 8.63 -22.45
CA GLY A 171 -3.57 8.42 -22.85
C GLY A 171 -2.61 9.37 -22.12
N HIS A 172 -2.97 10.65 -22.00
CA HIS A 172 -2.22 11.63 -21.21
C HIS A 172 -2.17 11.26 -19.72
N TYR A 173 -3.25 10.72 -19.17
CA TYR A 173 -3.26 10.28 -17.77
C TYR A 173 -2.40 9.01 -17.54
N VAL A 174 -2.36 8.09 -18.50
CA VAL A 174 -1.41 6.97 -18.47
C VAL A 174 0.04 7.48 -18.51
N PHE A 175 0.33 8.45 -19.40
CA PHE A 175 1.66 9.05 -19.51
C PHE A 175 2.05 9.83 -18.25
N PHE A 176 1.13 10.56 -17.63
CA PHE A 176 1.31 11.20 -16.32
C PHE A 176 1.91 10.22 -15.30
N GLY A 177 1.39 8.98 -15.24
CA GLY A 177 1.90 7.92 -14.36
C GLY A 177 3.32 7.43 -14.71
N LEU A 178 3.82 7.72 -15.91
CA LEU A 178 5.16 7.36 -16.37
C LEU A 178 6.22 8.41 -16.05
N ILE A 179 5.85 9.69 -15.95
CA ILE A 179 6.80 10.82 -15.83
C ILE A 179 7.75 10.61 -14.66
N ASN A 180 7.23 10.25 -13.49
CA ASN A 180 8.09 10.01 -12.32
C ASN A 180 9.04 8.82 -12.56
N THR A 181 8.59 7.76 -13.21
CA THR A 181 9.40 6.56 -13.48
C THR A 181 10.48 6.84 -14.52
N ILE A 182 10.13 7.54 -15.61
CA ILE A 182 11.08 7.93 -16.67
C ILE A 182 12.13 8.91 -16.11
N GLY A 183 11.69 9.92 -15.37
CA GLY A 183 12.59 10.88 -14.77
C GLY A 183 13.52 10.25 -13.75
N ALA A 184 13.01 9.32 -12.95
CA ALA A 184 13.80 8.55 -12.01
C ALA A 184 14.88 7.71 -12.73
N MET A 185 14.50 7.00 -13.77
CA MET A 185 15.43 6.23 -14.60
C MET A 185 16.56 7.11 -15.13
N PHE A 186 16.22 8.24 -15.75
CA PHE A 186 17.19 9.15 -16.33
C PHE A 186 18.21 9.65 -15.29
N CYS A 187 17.73 10.13 -14.15
CA CYS A 187 18.61 10.57 -13.07
C CYS A 187 19.46 9.43 -12.51
N ASN A 188 18.92 8.21 -12.40
CA ASN A 188 19.65 7.06 -11.90
C ASN A 188 20.78 6.63 -12.83
N ILE A 189 20.54 6.64 -14.14
CA ILE A 189 21.58 6.34 -15.15
C ILE A 189 22.73 7.34 -15.05
N LEU A 190 22.44 8.63 -14.89
CA LEU A 190 23.47 9.66 -14.73
C LEU A 190 24.26 9.50 -13.43
N ARG A 191 23.57 9.16 -12.33
CA ARG A 191 24.19 9.11 -11.00
C ARG A 191 24.94 7.80 -10.72
N ILE A 192 24.54 6.69 -11.34
CA ILE A 192 25.14 5.37 -11.06
C ILE A 192 26.64 5.33 -11.33
N ASN A 193 27.12 6.10 -12.34
CA ASN A 193 28.54 6.20 -12.70
C ASN A 193 29.40 6.74 -11.53
N LYS A 194 28.82 7.42 -10.56
CA LYS A 194 29.54 7.86 -9.34
C LYS A 194 29.93 6.70 -8.43
N TYR A 195 29.18 5.60 -8.49
CA TYR A 195 29.35 4.45 -7.60
C TYR A 195 29.92 3.24 -8.34
N ILE A 196 29.51 3.03 -9.59
CA ILE A 196 29.83 1.86 -10.39
C ILE A 196 30.66 2.29 -11.59
N ASP A 197 31.91 1.81 -11.64
CA ASP A 197 32.73 1.95 -12.84
C ASP A 197 32.34 0.87 -13.86
N ILE A 198 31.64 1.28 -14.90
CA ILE A 198 31.16 0.39 -15.96
C ILE A 198 32.33 -0.21 -16.75
N LYS A 199 33.50 0.42 -16.77
CA LYS A 199 34.68 -0.04 -17.56
C LYS A 199 35.38 -1.24 -16.96
N ILE A 200 35.18 -1.51 -15.64
CA ILE A 200 35.84 -2.67 -15.00
C ILE A 200 35.31 -3.96 -15.63
N LYS A 201 36.19 -4.73 -16.22
CA LYS A 201 35.89 -6.07 -16.77
C LYS A 201 35.71 -7.06 -15.62
N ILE A 202 34.62 -7.84 -15.65
CA ILE A 202 34.32 -8.85 -14.65
C ILE A 202 34.14 -10.22 -15.30
N LYS A 203 34.37 -11.27 -14.50
CA LYS A 203 34.00 -12.64 -14.86
C LYS A 203 32.60 -12.93 -14.30
N TYR A 204 31.60 -13.06 -15.16
CA TYR A 204 30.21 -13.26 -14.76
C TYR A 204 30.00 -14.63 -14.13
N GLN A 205 29.29 -14.66 -12.99
CA GLN A 205 28.92 -15.86 -12.25
C GLN A 205 27.40 -15.83 -11.93
N LEU A 206 26.56 -15.81 -12.96
CA LEU A 206 25.11 -15.59 -12.83
C LEU A 206 24.42 -16.68 -12.00
N LYS A 207 24.88 -17.94 -12.06
CA LYS A 207 24.26 -19.08 -11.38
C LYS A 207 24.12 -18.89 -9.87
N ARG A 208 25.04 -18.16 -9.23
CA ARG A 208 25.01 -17.91 -7.77
C ARG A 208 23.81 -17.05 -7.33
N HIS A 209 23.26 -16.25 -8.23
CA HIS A 209 22.13 -15.36 -7.95
C HIS A 209 20.77 -16.01 -8.18
N VAL A 210 20.70 -17.08 -8.98
CA VAL A 210 19.43 -17.69 -9.41
C VAL A 210 18.60 -18.18 -8.22
N LYS A 211 19.20 -18.99 -7.33
CA LYS A 211 18.48 -19.55 -6.17
C LYS A 211 17.94 -18.47 -5.22
N PRO A 212 18.74 -17.47 -4.77
CA PRO A 212 18.22 -16.38 -3.95
C PRO A 212 17.13 -15.57 -4.67
N ILE A 213 17.32 -15.22 -5.95
CA ILE A 213 16.36 -14.45 -6.73
C ILE A 213 15.00 -15.18 -6.82
N ILE A 214 14.99 -16.49 -7.09
CA ILE A 214 13.75 -17.27 -7.14
C ILE A 214 13.00 -17.25 -5.80
N VAL A 215 13.71 -17.31 -4.67
CA VAL A 215 13.08 -17.23 -3.34
C VAL A 215 12.41 -15.87 -3.14
N PHE A 216 13.13 -14.76 -3.41
CA PHE A 216 12.56 -13.41 -3.28
C PHE A 216 11.46 -13.16 -4.31
N PHE A 217 11.58 -13.70 -5.53
CA PHE A 217 10.54 -13.65 -6.53
C PHE A 217 9.26 -14.31 -6.05
N GLY A 218 9.34 -15.53 -5.48
CA GLY A 218 8.17 -16.21 -4.94
C GLY A 218 7.44 -15.39 -3.87
N MET A 219 8.17 -14.78 -2.94
CA MET A 219 7.60 -13.88 -1.92
C MET A 219 6.91 -12.67 -2.54
N THR A 220 7.57 -12.00 -3.50
CA THR A 220 7.02 -10.82 -4.18
C THR A 220 5.81 -11.20 -5.04
N LEU A 221 5.85 -12.35 -5.72
CA LEU A 221 4.78 -12.81 -6.59
C LEU A 221 3.48 -13.03 -5.81
N VAL A 222 3.53 -13.74 -4.68
CA VAL A 222 2.34 -13.99 -3.85
C VAL A 222 1.70 -12.69 -3.39
N THR A 223 2.49 -11.77 -2.84
CA THR A 223 1.97 -10.49 -2.32
C THR A 223 1.47 -9.57 -3.43
N SER A 224 2.15 -9.54 -4.58
CA SER A 224 1.76 -8.66 -5.69
C SER A 224 0.52 -9.16 -6.42
N ILE A 225 0.42 -10.47 -6.68
CA ILE A 225 -0.79 -11.04 -7.29
C ILE A 225 -2.01 -10.75 -6.42
N TYR A 226 -1.89 -10.96 -5.12
CA TYR A 226 -2.97 -10.69 -4.17
C TYR A 226 -3.51 -9.25 -4.28
N ASN A 227 -2.63 -8.25 -4.40
CA ASN A 227 -3.00 -6.85 -4.50
C ASN A 227 -3.58 -6.42 -5.86
N ILE A 228 -3.27 -7.14 -6.95
CA ILE A 228 -3.64 -6.75 -8.32
C ILE A 228 -4.88 -7.50 -8.80
N LEU A 229 -5.14 -8.66 -8.22
CA LEU A 229 -6.09 -9.65 -8.71
C LEU A 229 -7.51 -9.09 -8.86
N ASP A 230 -8.01 -8.34 -7.86
CA ASP A 230 -9.35 -7.76 -7.88
C ASP A 230 -9.54 -6.84 -9.10
N SER A 231 -8.56 -5.96 -9.36
CA SER A 231 -8.62 -5.03 -10.50
C SER A 231 -8.60 -5.76 -11.83
N THR A 232 -7.83 -6.84 -11.91
CA THR A 232 -7.75 -7.66 -13.12
C THR A 232 -9.04 -8.42 -13.35
N MET A 233 -9.56 -9.09 -12.30
CA MET A 233 -10.81 -9.84 -12.40
C MET A 233 -11.99 -8.93 -12.72
N LEU A 234 -12.10 -7.76 -12.10
CA LEU A 234 -13.12 -6.75 -12.45
C LEU A 234 -12.98 -6.31 -13.90
N GLY A 235 -11.76 -6.04 -14.35
CA GLY A 235 -11.52 -5.66 -15.74
C GLY A 235 -11.94 -6.72 -16.75
N PHE A 236 -11.81 -8.01 -16.46
CA PHE A 236 -12.23 -9.09 -17.35
C PHE A 236 -13.71 -9.48 -17.21
N LEU A 237 -14.25 -9.49 -15.98
CA LEU A 237 -15.56 -10.06 -15.65
C LEU A 237 -16.68 -9.01 -15.55
N SER A 238 -16.33 -7.73 -15.56
CA SER A 238 -17.29 -6.63 -15.43
C SER A 238 -16.96 -5.46 -16.38
N THR A 239 -17.46 -4.26 -16.09
CA THR A 239 -17.24 -3.04 -16.87
C THR A 239 -16.08 -2.20 -16.30
N ASN A 240 -15.52 -1.32 -17.14
CA ASN A 240 -14.51 -0.36 -16.68
C ASN A 240 -15.09 0.59 -15.63
N THR A 241 -16.34 0.98 -15.77
CA THR A 241 -17.03 1.86 -14.82
C THR A 241 -17.06 1.23 -13.42
N GLU A 242 -17.40 -0.07 -13.32
CA GLU A 242 -17.36 -0.81 -12.06
C GLU A 242 -15.93 -0.85 -11.48
N LEU A 243 -14.93 -1.09 -12.33
CA LEU A 243 -13.53 -1.02 -11.88
C LEU A 243 -13.15 0.40 -11.41
N GLY A 244 -13.71 1.44 -12.01
CA GLY A 244 -13.57 2.82 -11.57
C GLY A 244 -14.15 3.06 -10.17
N TYR A 245 -15.34 2.53 -9.87
CA TYR A 245 -15.98 2.61 -8.56
C TYR A 245 -15.17 1.85 -7.49
N TYR A 246 -14.73 0.64 -7.82
CA TYR A 246 -13.87 -0.15 -6.95
C TYR A 246 -12.56 0.58 -6.64
N SER A 247 -11.91 1.13 -7.67
CA SER A 247 -10.63 1.83 -7.54
C SER A 247 -10.72 3.09 -6.68
N ALA A 248 -11.83 3.83 -6.77
CA ALA A 248 -12.07 5.00 -5.92
C ALA A 248 -12.21 4.57 -4.45
N SER A 249 -13.02 3.54 -4.19
CA SER A 249 -13.27 3.02 -2.84
C SER A 249 -12.01 2.46 -2.18
N THR A 250 -11.20 1.68 -2.94
CA THR A 250 -9.95 1.10 -2.44
C THR A 250 -8.91 2.17 -2.15
N LYS A 251 -8.73 3.16 -3.01
CA LYS A 251 -7.77 4.25 -2.78
C LYS A 251 -8.04 4.99 -1.48
N LEU A 252 -9.29 5.33 -1.20
CA LEU A 252 -9.68 6.00 0.04
C LEU A 252 -9.41 5.15 1.26
N SER A 253 -9.75 3.87 1.23
CA SER A 253 -9.49 2.92 2.31
C SER A 253 -7.99 2.74 2.56
N HIS A 254 -7.19 2.59 1.50
CA HIS A 254 -5.73 2.42 1.61
C HIS A 254 -5.00 3.68 2.10
N MET A 255 -5.49 4.89 1.80
CA MET A 255 -4.94 6.13 2.35
C MET A 255 -5.02 6.14 3.88
N VAL A 256 -6.13 5.68 4.42
CA VAL A 256 -6.31 5.59 5.88
C VAL A 256 -5.49 4.46 6.48
N LEU A 257 -5.46 3.31 5.82
CA LEU A 257 -4.64 2.15 6.24
C LEU A 257 -3.16 2.50 6.39
N SER A 258 -2.59 3.30 5.48
CA SER A 258 -1.18 3.66 5.53
C SER A 258 -0.82 4.48 6.77
N VAL A 259 -1.74 5.29 7.29
CA VAL A 259 -1.55 6.02 8.56
C VAL A 259 -1.46 5.04 9.74
N LEU A 260 -2.33 4.03 9.78
CA LEU A 260 -2.32 3.01 10.85
C LEU A 260 -1.12 2.06 10.73
N ALA A 261 -0.70 1.71 9.52
CA ALA A 261 0.48 0.88 9.28
C ALA A 261 1.76 1.54 9.81
N GLY A 262 1.89 2.86 9.72
CA GLY A 262 3.00 3.61 10.30
C GLY A 262 3.17 3.40 11.80
N LEU A 263 2.08 3.16 12.55
CA LEU A 263 2.13 2.89 13.99
C LEU A 263 2.75 1.53 14.32
N THR A 264 2.63 0.55 13.45
CA THR A 264 3.12 -0.82 13.66
C THR A 264 4.50 -1.07 13.06
N ALA A 265 4.96 -0.26 12.13
CA ALA A 265 6.20 -0.48 11.37
C ALA A 265 7.47 -0.59 12.24
N VAL A 266 7.50 0.10 13.39
CA VAL A 266 8.66 0.11 14.30
C VAL A 266 8.68 -1.06 15.30
N LEU A 267 7.69 -1.95 15.27
CA LEU A 267 7.53 -2.98 16.30
C LEU A 267 8.42 -4.20 16.09
N LEU A 268 8.63 -4.63 14.85
CA LEU A 268 9.35 -5.89 14.57
C LEU A 268 10.75 -5.96 15.19
N PRO A 269 11.63 -4.94 15.08
CA PRO A 269 12.95 -4.99 15.71
C PRO A 269 12.87 -5.09 17.23
N ARG A 270 11.90 -4.39 17.84
CA ARG A 270 11.68 -4.38 19.28
C ARG A 270 11.16 -5.72 19.78
N LEU A 271 10.19 -6.31 19.09
CA LEU A 271 9.66 -7.63 19.39
C LEU A 271 10.75 -8.71 19.29
N SER A 272 11.55 -8.68 18.22
CA SER A 272 12.68 -9.59 18.03
C SER A 272 13.73 -9.45 19.14
N SER A 273 13.99 -8.22 19.61
CA SER A 273 14.90 -7.97 20.74
C SER A 273 14.37 -8.57 22.04
N TYR A 274 13.07 -8.54 22.33
CA TYR A 274 12.53 -9.19 23.53
C TYR A 274 12.64 -10.71 23.46
N ILE A 275 12.39 -11.30 22.29
CA ILE A 275 12.53 -12.75 22.11
C ILE A 275 13.99 -13.19 22.29
N SER A 276 14.96 -12.46 21.72
CA SER A 276 16.37 -12.77 21.87
C SER A 276 16.87 -12.70 23.33
N LYS A 277 16.19 -11.90 24.17
CA LYS A 277 16.44 -11.78 25.62
C LYS A 277 15.61 -12.74 26.47
N ASN A 278 14.80 -13.62 25.85
CA ASN A 278 13.81 -14.48 26.53
C ASN A 278 12.79 -13.71 27.40
N ASP A 279 12.55 -12.42 27.12
CA ASP A 279 11.59 -11.59 27.84
C ASP A 279 10.20 -11.67 27.19
N MET A 280 9.53 -12.80 27.38
CA MET A 280 8.17 -13.03 26.86
C MET A 280 7.12 -12.17 27.57
N THR A 281 7.42 -11.67 28.76
CA THR A 281 6.50 -10.80 29.53
C THR A 281 6.35 -9.45 28.83
N SER A 282 7.47 -8.77 28.57
CA SER A 282 7.50 -7.49 27.81
C SER A 282 6.99 -7.66 26.37
N PHE A 283 7.33 -8.79 25.72
CA PHE A 283 6.81 -9.13 24.40
C PHE A 283 5.27 -9.14 24.38
N ASN A 284 4.65 -9.93 25.28
CA ASN A 284 3.20 -10.06 25.37
C ASN A 284 2.54 -8.73 25.73
N GLU A 285 3.12 -7.95 26.63
CA GLU A 285 2.59 -6.65 27.05
C GLU A 285 2.54 -5.65 25.87
N ILE A 286 3.59 -5.57 25.08
CA ILE A 286 3.61 -4.70 23.90
C ILE A 286 2.61 -5.16 22.86
N CYS A 287 2.53 -6.47 22.56
CA CYS A 287 1.55 -7.01 21.61
C CYS A 287 0.11 -6.65 22.01
N LYS A 288 -0.23 -6.82 23.30
CA LYS A 288 -1.54 -6.43 23.87
C LYS A 288 -1.80 -4.93 23.72
N LYS A 289 -0.85 -4.08 24.12
CA LYS A 289 -0.98 -2.62 23.99
C LYS A 289 -1.23 -2.20 22.54
N CYS A 290 -0.48 -2.76 21.60
CA CYS A 290 -0.66 -2.46 20.18
C CYS A 290 -2.01 -2.92 19.66
N ALA A 291 -2.48 -4.13 20.02
CA ALA A 291 -3.78 -4.61 19.64
C ALA A 291 -4.92 -3.71 20.19
N CYS A 292 -4.80 -3.24 21.42
CA CYS A 292 -5.75 -2.27 21.98
C CYS A 292 -5.71 -0.92 21.25
N ILE A 293 -4.52 -0.42 20.90
CA ILE A 293 -4.37 0.84 20.14
C ILE A 293 -5.03 0.71 18.76
N ILE A 294 -4.81 -0.41 18.07
CA ILE A 294 -5.48 -0.68 16.78
C ILE A 294 -6.98 -0.70 16.93
N SER A 295 -7.52 -1.30 18.02
CA SER A 295 -8.95 -1.26 18.30
C SER A 295 -9.46 0.16 18.55
N LEU A 296 -8.76 0.91 19.42
CA LEU A 296 -9.14 2.27 19.81
C LEU A 296 -9.06 3.28 18.67
N LEU A 297 -8.21 3.07 17.67
CA LEU A 297 -8.07 3.96 16.51
C LEU A 297 -8.76 3.40 15.26
N GLY A 298 -8.57 2.12 14.96
CA GLY A 298 -9.07 1.50 13.73
C GLY A 298 -10.59 1.40 13.70
N ILE A 299 -11.24 1.04 14.82
CA ILE A 299 -12.71 0.90 14.87
C ILE A 299 -13.40 2.25 14.61
N PRO A 300 -13.10 3.35 15.33
CA PRO A 300 -13.76 4.64 15.05
C PRO A 300 -13.45 5.19 13.66
N ILE A 301 -12.25 4.94 13.14
CA ILE A 301 -11.89 5.32 11.76
C ILE A 301 -12.76 4.54 10.76
N SER A 302 -12.90 3.22 10.94
CA SER A 302 -13.74 2.37 10.08
C SER A 302 -15.20 2.81 10.10
N PHE A 303 -15.76 3.04 11.28
CA PHE A 303 -17.12 3.56 11.45
C PHE A 303 -17.29 4.97 10.87
N GLY A 304 -16.33 5.85 11.09
CA GLY A 304 -16.33 7.19 10.52
C GLY A 304 -16.33 7.16 8.98
N LEU A 305 -15.50 6.31 8.38
CA LEU A 305 -15.48 6.11 6.92
C LEU A 305 -16.81 5.54 6.41
N PHE A 306 -17.43 4.61 7.15
CA PHE A 306 -18.73 4.05 6.79
C PHE A 306 -19.82 5.14 6.75
N LEU A 307 -19.93 5.93 7.81
CA LEU A 307 -20.95 6.99 7.93
C LEU A 307 -20.69 8.15 6.97
N LEU A 308 -19.43 8.49 6.76
CA LEU A 308 -19.01 9.61 5.92
C LEU A 308 -18.63 9.19 4.49
N SER A 309 -18.94 7.96 4.06
CA SER A 309 -18.62 7.46 2.73
C SER A 309 -19.18 8.34 1.62
N LYS A 310 -20.44 8.80 1.75
CA LYS A 310 -21.06 9.72 0.77
C LYS A 310 -20.33 11.06 0.67
N PRO A 311 -20.13 11.84 1.74
CA PRO A 311 -19.38 13.09 1.64
C PRO A 311 -17.93 12.89 1.19
N PHE A 312 -17.24 11.81 1.55
CA PHE A 312 -15.88 11.53 1.06
C PHE A 312 -15.86 11.25 -0.44
N ILE A 313 -16.74 10.38 -0.93
CA ILE A 313 -16.85 10.09 -2.39
C ILE A 313 -17.17 11.36 -3.15
N LEU A 314 -18.18 12.14 -2.73
CA LEU A 314 -18.56 13.37 -3.42
C LEU A 314 -17.44 14.41 -3.40
N LEU A 315 -16.75 14.57 -2.28
CA LEU A 315 -15.65 15.53 -2.15
C LEU A 315 -14.47 15.16 -3.04
N LEU A 316 -14.09 13.89 -3.07
CA LEU A 316 -12.87 13.46 -3.76
C LEU A 316 -13.09 13.09 -5.22
N THR A 317 -14.24 12.52 -5.59
CA THR A 317 -14.44 12.02 -6.96
C THR A 317 -15.62 12.66 -7.70
N GLY A 318 -16.54 13.30 -6.99
CA GLY A 318 -17.69 13.95 -7.57
C GLY A 318 -18.93 13.05 -7.73
N GLN A 319 -20.01 13.63 -8.30
CA GLN A 319 -21.34 12.98 -8.34
C GLN A 319 -21.38 11.70 -9.18
N ASN A 320 -20.57 11.60 -10.23
CA ASN A 320 -20.51 10.42 -11.10
C ASN A 320 -20.06 9.14 -10.40
N TYR A 321 -19.52 9.26 -9.18
CA TYR A 321 -19.09 8.14 -8.35
C TYR A 321 -20.09 7.77 -7.24
N MET A 322 -21.33 8.26 -7.28
CA MET A 322 -22.33 7.86 -6.29
C MET A 322 -22.51 6.35 -6.14
N PRO A 323 -22.48 5.52 -7.22
CA PRO A 323 -22.53 4.07 -7.07
C PRO A 323 -21.33 3.45 -6.33
N ALA A 324 -20.22 4.17 -6.17
CA ALA A 324 -19.08 3.72 -5.37
C ALA A 324 -19.32 3.81 -3.85
N ILE A 325 -20.39 4.51 -3.39
CA ILE A 325 -20.68 4.67 -1.96
C ILE A 325 -20.90 3.32 -1.27
N PRO A 326 -21.80 2.43 -1.73
CA PRO A 326 -21.96 1.10 -1.11
C PRO A 326 -20.69 0.25 -1.19
N VAL A 327 -19.91 0.37 -2.26
CA VAL A 327 -18.63 -0.30 -2.40
C VAL A 327 -17.65 0.15 -1.32
N MET A 328 -17.54 1.46 -1.09
CA MET A 328 -16.71 2.02 -0.02
C MET A 328 -17.20 1.58 1.35
N GLN A 329 -18.52 1.62 1.61
CA GLN A 329 -19.10 1.16 2.87
C GLN A 329 -18.77 -0.30 3.17
N MET A 330 -18.85 -1.17 2.15
CA MET A 330 -18.48 -2.57 2.27
C MET A 330 -17.00 -2.76 2.58
N MET A 331 -16.13 -1.89 2.08
CA MET A 331 -14.69 -1.96 2.30
C MET A 331 -14.21 -1.38 3.64
N THR A 332 -15.03 -0.61 4.37
CA THR A 332 -14.57 0.03 5.61
C THR A 332 -14.07 -0.93 6.69
N PRO A 333 -14.59 -2.17 6.88
CA PRO A 333 -14.06 -3.12 7.85
C PRO A 333 -12.61 -3.52 7.59
N ILE A 334 -12.14 -3.40 6.35
CA ILE A 334 -10.75 -3.70 5.97
C ILE A 334 -9.76 -2.88 6.80
N VAL A 335 -10.11 -1.65 7.18
CA VAL A 335 -9.25 -0.78 8.00
C VAL A 335 -8.86 -1.47 9.31
N VAL A 336 -9.80 -2.10 9.98
CA VAL A 336 -9.54 -2.84 11.22
C VAL A 336 -8.86 -4.18 10.92
N ILE A 337 -9.40 -4.93 9.97
CA ILE A 337 -8.95 -6.30 9.64
C ILE A 337 -7.49 -6.28 9.20
N ILE A 338 -7.11 -5.45 8.22
CA ILE A 338 -5.73 -5.36 7.71
C ILE A 338 -4.78 -4.79 8.78
N SER A 339 -5.23 -3.88 9.63
CA SER A 339 -4.39 -3.37 10.72
C SER A 339 -4.03 -4.48 11.71
N PHE A 340 -4.98 -5.36 12.06
CA PHE A 340 -4.67 -6.56 12.86
C PHE A 340 -3.84 -7.56 12.09
N GLY A 341 -4.14 -7.83 10.82
CA GLY A 341 -3.35 -8.68 9.95
C GLY A 341 -1.89 -8.22 9.86
N SER A 342 -1.66 -6.92 9.73
CA SER A 342 -0.32 -6.33 9.72
C SER A 342 0.40 -6.51 11.07
N LEU A 343 -0.27 -6.23 12.19
CA LEU A 343 0.30 -6.46 13.52
C LEU A 343 0.69 -7.93 13.72
N ILE A 344 -0.18 -8.85 13.35
CA ILE A 344 0.02 -10.27 13.61
C ILE A 344 0.95 -10.88 12.56
N GLY A 345 0.60 -10.74 11.28
CA GLY A 345 1.26 -11.42 10.16
C GLY A 345 2.62 -10.85 9.79
N VAL A 346 2.82 -9.53 9.99
CA VAL A 346 4.08 -8.86 9.61
C VAL A 346 4.99 -8.61 10.80
N GLN A 347 4.46 -8.44 12.02
CA GLN A 347 5.26 -8.10 13.19
C GLN A 347 5.41 -9.27 14.18
N ILE A 348 4.30 -9.87 14.63
CA ILE A 348 4.32 -10.86 15.72
C ILE A 348 4.78 -12.24 15.22
N LEU A 349 4.17 -12.76 14.16
CA LEU A 349 4.50 -14.11 13.66
C LEU A 349 5.96 -14.23 13.18
N PRO A 350 6.51 -13.27 12.41
CA PRO A 350 7.92 -13.32 12.03
C PRO A 350 8.86 -13.17 13.23
N ALA A 351 8.55 -12.33 14.22
CA ALA A 351 9.33 -12.24 15.43
C ALA A 351 9.39 -13.58 16.17
N LEU A 352 8.31 -14.38 16.13
CA LEU A 352 8.23 -15.73 16.71
C LEU A 352 8.87 -16.83 15.81
N GLY A 353 9.44 -16.49 14.64
CA GLY A 353 9.94 -17.46 13.66
C GLY A 353 8.85 -18.30 13.00
N LYS A 354 7.62 -17.77 12.93
CA LYS A 354 6.42 -18.45 12.38
C LYS A 354 5.91 -17.80 11.11
N GLU A 355 6.79 -17.26 10.29
CA GLU A 355 6.46 -16.59 9.01
C GLU A 355 5.72 -17.52 8.02
N ASN A 356 5.91 -18.83 8.12
CA ASN A 356 5.18 -19.80 7.32
C ASN A 356 3.65 -19.73 7.54
N ILE A 357 3.21 -19.39 8.77
CA ILE A 357 1.78 -19.24 9.06
C ILE A 357 1.21 -18.03 8.30
N SER A 358 1.97 -16.93 8.26
CA SER A 358 1.59 -15.76 7.46
C SER A 358 1.48 -16.10 5.98
N LEU A 359 2.44 -16.84 5.43
CA LEU A 359 2.42 -17.27 4.03
C LEU A 359 1.18 -18.14 3.74
N ILE A 360 0.92 -19.15 4.56
CA ILE A 360 -0.24 -20.02 4.40
C ILE A 360 -1.54 -19.21 4.47
N SER A 361 -1.66 -18.29 5.43
CA SER A 361 -2.85 -17.45 5.55
C SER A 361 -3.10 -16.60 4.30
N TYR A 362 -2.05 -16.01 3.71
CA TYR A 362 -2.16 -15.26 2.46
C TYR A 362 -2.56 -16.13 1.27
N ILE A 363 -2.05 -17.36 1.17
CA ILE A 363 -2.46 -18.32 0.12
C ILE A 363 -3.95 -18.67 0.26
N VAL A 364 -4.41 -18.96 1.48
CA VAL A 364 -5.84 -19.23 1.75
C VAL A 364 -6.69 -18.03 1.41
N GLY A 365 -6.29 -16.83 1.85
CA GLY A 365 -6.99 -15.60 1.53
C GLY A 365 -7.08 -15.34 0.02
N ALA A 366 -5.98 -15.51 -0.72
CA ALA A 366 -5.96 -15.38 -2.16
C ALA A 366 -6.91 -16.38 -2.85
N THR A 367 -6.94 -17.62 -2.38
CA THR A 367 -7.83 -18.64 -2.90
C THR A 367 -9.31 -18.27 -2.68
N ILE A 368 -9.66 -17.83 -1.47
CA ILE A 368 -11.02 -17.37 -1.14
C ILE A 368 -11.39 -16.15 -1.99
N ASN A 369 -10.47 -15.21 -2.16
CA ASN A 369 -10.68 -14.02 -2.99
C ASN A 369 -10.98 -14.40 -4.45
N ILE A 370 -10.18 -15.30 -5.05
CA ILE A 370 -10.39 -15.76 -6.43
C ILE A 370 -11.78 -16.40 -6.59
N ILE A 371 -12.14 -17.31 -5.68
CA ILE A 371 -13.41 -18.02 -5.75
C ILE A 371 -14.59 -17.06 -5.60
N LEU A 372 -14.56 -16.18 -4.59
CA LEU A 372 -15.64 -15.24 -4.35
C LEU A 372 -15.74 -14.22 -5.49
N ASN A 373 -14.63 -13.69 -5.98
CA ASN A 373 -14.62 -12.77 -7.11
C ASN A 373 -15.18 -13.40 -8.39
N ALA A 374 -14.82 -14.64 -8.69
CA ALA A 374 -15.35 -15.34 -9.86
C ALA A 374 -16.89 -15.53 -9.80
N ILE A 375 -17.45 -15.67 -8.61
CA ILE A 375 -18.90 -15.85 -8.41
C ILE A 375 -19.63 -14.49 -8.30
N LEU A 376 -19.05 -13.52 -7.57
CA LEU A 376 -19.76 -12.31 -7.18
C LEU A 376 -19.53 -11.14 -8.16
N ILE A 377 -18.38 -11.03 -8.81
CA ILE A 377 -18.14 -9.94 -9.77
C ILE A 377 -19.12 -9.96 -10.95
N PRO A 378 -19.42 -11.11 -11.60
CA PRO A 378 -20.38 -11.12 -12.70
C PRO A 378 -21.79 -10.67 -12.30
N LYS A 379 -22.15 -10.82 -11.00
CA LYS A 379 -23.50 -10.49 -10.49
C LYS A 379 -23.59 -9.10 -9.90
N PHE A 380 -22.54 -8.65 -9.22
CA PHE A 380 -22.56 -7.45 -8.36
C PHE A 380 -21.44 -6.45 -8.70
N GLY A 381 -20.65 -6.66 -9.74
CA GLY A 381 -19.59 -5.76 -10.17
C GLY A 381 -18.60 -5.40 -9.06
N ALA A 382 -18.36 -4.12 -8.86
CA ALA A 382 -17.47 -3.58 -7.83
C ALA A 382 -17.85 -3.98 -6.41
N PHE A 383 -19.15 -4.05 -6.12
CA PHE A 383 -19.63 -4.46 -4.80
C PHE A 383 -19.31 -5.94 -4.52
N GLY A 384 -19.40 -6.80 -5.54
CA GLY A 384 -19.00 -8.20 -5.46
C GLY A 384 -17.50 -8.37 -5.16
N ALA A 385 -16.65 -7.59 -5.82
CA ALA A 385 -15.21 -7.56 -5.54
C ALA A 385 -14.91 -7.08 -4.11
N ALA A 386 -15.62 -6.05 -3.63
CA ALA A 386 -15.46 -5.57 -2.25
C ALA A 386 -15.80 -6.65 -1.21
N ILE A 387 -16.87 -7.43 -1.42
CA ILE A 387 -17.19 -8.58 -0.56
C ILE A 387 -16.04 -9.62 -0.60
N GLY A 388 -15.56 -9.98 -1.80
CA GLY A 388 -14.47 -10.93 -1.97
C GLY A 388 -13.22 -10.52 -1.20
N THR A 389 -12.83 -9.25 -1.32
CA THR A 389 -11.66 -8.68 -0.62
C THR A 389 -11.85 -8.70 0.90
N VAL A 390 -13.01 -8.26 1.42
CA VAL A 390 -13.27 -8.26 2.87
C VAL A 390 -13.25 -9.68 3.45
N CYS A 391 -13.88 -10.64 2.78
CA CYS A 391 -13.88 -12.04 3.20
C CYS A 391 -12.48 -12.66 3.17
N ALA A 392 -11.68 -12.35 2.15
CA ALA A 392 -10.30 -12.82 2.04
C ALA A 392 -9.44 -12.27 3.19
N GLU A 393 -9.45 -10.97 3.42
CA GLU A 393 -8.70 -10.32 4.50
C GLU A 393 -9.15 -10.80 5.89
N PHE A 394 -10.46 -10.98 6.08
CA PHE A 394 -10.99 -11.56 7.31
C PHE A 394 -10.47 -12.98 7.54
N SER A 395 -10.41 -13.80 6.50
CA SER A 395 -9.89 -15.17 6.57
C SER A 395 -8.40 -15.19 6.92
N VAL A 396 -7.60 -14.33 6.25
CA VAL A 396 -6.16 -14.16 6.54
C VAL A 396 -5.96 -13.82 8.01
N THR A 397 -6.62 -12.76 8.47
CA THR A 397 -6.45 -12.25 9.83
C THR A 397 -6.97 -13.24 10.88
N SER A 398 -8.06 -13.97 10.59
CA SER A 398 -8.62 -14.99 11.48
C SER A 398 -7.66 -16.16 11.67
N ILE A 399 -7.05 -16.66 10.58
CA ILE A 399 -6.05 -17.73 10.65
C ILE A 399 -4.86 -17.26 11.49
N GLN A 400 -4.32 -16.08 11.21
CA GLN A 400 -3.19 -15.53 11.95
C GLN A 400 -3.52 -15.34 13.43
N LEU A 401 -4.70 -14.79 13.75
CA LEU A 401 -5.18 -14.57 15.13
C LEU A 401 -5.32 -15.88 15.90
N PHE A 402 -5.77 -16.95 15.26
CA PHE A 402 -5.88 -18.27 15.90
C PHE A 402 -4.57 -18.74 16.53
N PHE A 403 -3.44 -18.51 15.85
CA PHE A 403 -2.12 -18.92 16.35
C PHE A 403 -1.57 -18.03 17.48
N VAL A 404 -2.01 -16.77 17.55
CA VAL A 404 -1.55 -15.81 18.60
C VAL A 404 -2.67 -15.42 19.56
N ARG A 405 -3.79 -16.13 19.56
CA ARG A 405 -4.98 -15.81 20.36
C ARG A 405 -4.69 -15.63 21.85
N LYS A 406 -3.82 -16.45 22.43
CA LYS A 406 -3.43 -16.35 23.85
C LYS A 406 -2.66 -15.06 24.17
N ILE A 407 -1.99 -14.47 23.18
CA ILE A 407 -1.22 -13.23 23.32
C ILE A 407 -2.16 -12.03 23.19
N ILE A 408 -3.08 -12.05 22.23
CA ILE A 408 -3.89 -10.89 21.85
C ILE A 408 -5.25 -10.89 22.58
N LEU A 409 -5.99 -12.02 22.58
CA LEU A 409 -7.34 -12.10 23.13
C LEU A 409 -7.33 -12.14 24.66
N THR A 410 -6.90 -11.05 25.26
CA THR A 410 -6.88 -10.85 26.72
C THR A 410 -8.10 -10.07 27.17
N LYS A 411 -8.42 -10.11 28.48
CA LYS A 411 -9.54 -9.33 29.05
C LYS A 411 -9.44 -7.84 28.69
N ASP A 412 -8.25 -7.24 28.79
CA ASP A 412 -8.03 -5.83 28.49
C ASP A 412 -8.32 -5.52 27.00
N PHE A 413 -7.88 -6.42 26.08
CA PHE A 413 -8.20 -6.29 24.67
C PHE A 413 -9.70 -6.35 24.38
N VAL A 414 -10.38 -7.36 24.95
CA VAL A 414 -11.83 -7.53 24.79
C VAL A 414 -12.59 -6.29 25.29
N VAL A 415 -12.20 -5.76 26.46
CA VAL A 415 -12.80 -4.53 27.01
C VAL A 415 -12.53 -3.34 26.06
N CYS A 416 -11.31 -3.13 25.60
CA CYS A 416 -10.98 -2.06 24.64
C CYS A 416 -11.79 -2.18 23.35
N PHE A 417 -11.91 -3.39 22.81
CA PHE A 417 -12.61 -3.66 21.56
C PHE A 417 -14.12 -3.34 21.69
N PHE A 418 -14.78 -3.86 22.74
CA PHE A 418 -16.20 -3.60 22.95
C PHE A 418 -16.49 -2.14 23.34
N GLN A 419 -15.65 -1.51 24.16
CA GLN A 419 -15.79 -0.09 24.48
C GLN A 419 -15.66 0.78 23.23
N SER A 420 -14.76 0.43 22.29
CA SER A 420 -14.63 1.13 21.03
C SER A 420 -15.89 1.00 20.16
N ILE A 421 -16.47 -0.21 20.08
CA ILE A 421 -17.71 -0.42 19.33
C ILE A 421 -18.87 0.39 19.94
N VAL A 422 -19.07 0.32 21.25
CA VAL A 422 -20.15 1.05 21.92
C VAL A 422 -19.99 2.57 21.73
N ALA A 423 -18.76 3.08 21.88
CA ALA A 423 -18.47 4.49 21.62
C ALA A 423 -18.82 4.90 20.19
N CYS A 424 -18.51 4.04 19.21
CA CYS A 424 -18.84 4.28 17.79
C CYS A 424 -20.35 4.26 17.54
N LEU A 425 -21.10 3.38 18.19
CA LEU A 425 -22.56 3.37 18.08
C LEU A 425 -23.18 4.68 18.59
N LEU A 426 -22.63 5.25 19.67
CA LEU A 426 -23.05 6.56 20.16
C LEU A 426 -22.71 7.72 19.22
N MET A 427 -21.64 7.61 18.42
CA MET A 427 -21.29 8.61 17.43
C MET A 427 -22.28 8.68 16.25
N ILE A 428 -23.06 7.62 15.99
CA ILE A 428 -23.97 7.55 14.86
C ILE A 428 -25.00 8.70 14.92
N LEU A 429 -25.59 8.95 16.07
CA LEU A 429 -26.65 9.95 16.24
C LEU A 429 -26.20 11.38 15.89
N PRO A 430 -25.12 11.94 16.48
CA PRO A 430 -24.67 13.28 16.12
C PRO A 430 -24.17 13.38 14.69
N ILE A 431 -23.48 12.36 14.17
CA ILE A 431 -23.00 12.36 12.77
C ILE A 431 -24.21 12.34 11.81
N TYR A 432 -25.23 11.51 12.08
CA TYR A 432 -26.42 11.47 11.24
C TYR A 432 -27.16 12.82 11.20
N GLN A 433 -27.28 13.51 12.34
CA GLN A 433 -27.85 14.86 12.40
C GLN A 433 -27.04 15.85 11.55
N ILE A 434 -25.69 15.84 11.69
CA ILE A 434 -24.81 16.70 10.90
C ILE A 434 -24.99 16.46 9.39
N LEU A 435 -25.05 15.18 8.97
CA LEU A 435 -25.26 14.82 7.56
C LEU A 435 -26.62 15.28 7.02
N ARG A 436 -27.62 15.44 7.90
CA ARG A 436 -28.96 15.92 7.52
C ARG A 436 -29.03 17.45 7.43
N TYR A 437 -28.37 18.18 8.34
CA TYR A 437 -28.46 19.63 8.42
C TYR A 437 -27.52 20.37 7.48
N PHE A 438 -26.35 19.82 7.22
CA PHE A 438 -25.35 20.45 6.34
C PHE A 438 -25.37 19.81 4.95
N SER A 439 -25.36 20.65 3.89
CA SER A 439 -25.27 20.19 2.50
C SER A 439 -23.85 20.14 1.96
N ASN A 440 -22.91 20.91 2.55
CA ASN A 440 -21.53 20.98 2.12
C ASN A 440 -20.71 19.80 2.66
N SER A 441 -20.15 18.98 1.77
CA SER A 441 -19.37 17.78 2.14
C SER A 441 -18.16 18.10 3.04
N ILE A 442 -17.51 19.23 2.85
CA ILE A 442 -16.35 19.62 3.68
C ILE A 442 -16.80 19.87 5.13
N LEU A 443 -17.89 20.66 5.29
CA LEU A 443 -18.45 20.92 6.62
C LEU A 443 -18.97 19.64 7.26
N GLN A 444 -19.63 18.77 6.50
CA GLN A 444 -20.09 17.47 6.98
C GLN A 444 -18.93 16.66 7.57
N ILE A 445 -17.83 16.53 6.82
CA ILE A 445 -16.65 15.77 7.26
C ILE A 445 -16.01 16.42 8.49
N PHE A 446 -15.78 17.73 8.45
CA PHE A 446 -15.05 18.44 9.52
C PHE A 446 -15.83 18.44 10.85
N ILE A 447 -17.11 18.81 10.80
CA ILE A 447 -17.96 18.87 12.00
C ILE A 447 -18.21 17.46 12.54
N SER A 448 -18.44 16.47 11.67
CA SER A 448 -18.62 15.07 12.09
C SER A 448 -17.34 14.51 12.71
N PHE A 449 -16.16 14.85 12.19
CA PHE A 449 -14.89 14.45 12.79
C PHE A 449 -14.72 14.99 14.21
N ILE A 450 -14.95 16.30 14.41
CA ILE A 450 -14.85 16.93 15.74
C ILE A 450 -15.90 16.36 16.70
N SER A 451 -17.15 16.29 16.28
CA SER A 451 -18.25 15.76 17.09
C SER A 451 -18.02 14.28 17.43
N GLY A 452 -17.63 13.47 16.45
CA GLY A 452 -17.32 12.06 16.65
C GLY A 452 -16.15 11.86 17.61
N LEU A 453 -15.06 12.60 17.43
CA LEU A 453 -13.91 12.56 18.33
C LEU A 453 -14.27 12.94 19.75
N PHE A 454 -15.11 13.95 19.94
CA PHE A 454 -15.58 14.39 21.24
C PHE A 454 -16.41 13.31 21.94
N VAL A 455 -17.45 12.79 21.28
CA VAL A 455 -18.33 11.75 21.83
C VAL A 455 -17.53 10.47 22.15
N TYR A 456 -16.66 10.04 21.24
CA TYR A 456 -15.80 8.88 21.42
C TYR A 456 -14.86 9.03 22.63
N SER A 457 -14.16 10.14 22.70
CA SER A 457 -13.20 10.42 23.78
C SER A 457 -13.91 10.56 25.12
N LEU A 458 -15.07 11.22 25.16
CA LEU A 458 -15.88 11.38 26.36
C LEU A 458 -16.34 10.02 26.90
N PHE A 459 -16.86 9.14 26.02
CA PHE A 459 -17.28 7.80 26.43
C PHE A 459 -16.11 6.98 26.99
N LEU A 460 -14.94 6.96 26.33
CA LEU A 460 -13.77 6.24 26.84
C LEU A 460 -13.27 6.79 28.18
N PHE A 461 -13.34 8.10 28.35
CA PHE A 461 -12.98 8.75 29.63
C PHE A 461 -13.91 8.36 30.75
N LEU A 462 -15.24 8.44 30.54
CA LEU A 462 -16.26 8.07 31.51
C LEU A 462 -16.19 6.58 31.92
N ASN A 463 -15.92 5.71 30.95
CA ASN A 463 -15.76 4.26 31.17
C ASN A 463 -14.35 3.87 31.66
N LYS A 464 -13.53 4.85 32.04
CA LYS A 464 -12.18 4.66 32.63
C LYS A 464 -11.29 3.69 31.81
N ASN A 465 -11.31 3.82 30.45
CA ASN A 465 -10.44 3.01 29.63
C ASN A 465 -8.97 3.24 29.99
N LYS A 466 -8.31 2.22 30.53
CA LYS A 466 -6.95 2.32 31.08
C LYS A 466 -5.93 2.86 30.09
N ILE A 467 -5.97 2.33 28.86
CA ILE A 467 -5.00 2.68 27.81
C ILE A 467 -5.25 4.11 27.32
N PHE A 468 -6.51 4.48 27.09
CA PHE A 468 -6.87 5.84 26.69
C PHE A 468 -6.43 6.87 27.73
N ILE A 469 -6.70 6.62 29.01
CA ILE A 469 -6.31 7.52 30.12
C ILE A 469 -4.77 7.61 30.24
N GLU A 470 -4.05 6.49 30.08
CA GLU A 470 -2.56 6.49 30.08
C GLU A 470 -2.00 7.41 29.00
N TYR A 471 -2.57 7.35 27.78
CA TYR A 471 -2.14 8.23 26.68
C TYR A 471 -2.51 9.69 26.92
N CYS A 472 -3.70 9.98 27.43
CA CYS A 472 -4.09 11.36 27.78
C CYS A 472 -3.16 11.96 28.85
N LYS A 473 -2.80 11.19 29.89
CA LYS A 473 -1.84 11.63 30.91
C LYS A 473 -0.44 11.89 30.34
N LYS A 474 0.03 11.03 29.45
CA LYS A 474 1.33 11.24 28.79
C LYS A 474 1.37 12.49 27.91
N LEU A 475 0.28 12.77 27.19
CA LEU A 475 0.13 13.99 26.38
C LEU A 475 0.06 15.25 27.27
N SER A 476 -0.74 15.23 28.32
CA SER A 476 -0.82 16.34 29.29
C SER A 476 0.53 16.65 29.92
N ASN A 477 1.25 15.62 30.40
CA ASN A 477 2.58 15.79 30.98
C ASN A 477 3.63 16.31 29.99
N LYS A 478 3.47 16.05 28.71
CA LYS A 478 4.38 16.55 27.65
C LYS A 478 4.09 18.01 27.28
N ILE A 479 2.81 18.43 27.39
CA ILE A 479 2.38 19.81 27.15
C ILE A 479 2.77 20.69 28.34
N LEU A 480 2.62 20.18 29.56
CA LEU A 480 2.94 20.91 30.79
C LEU A 480 4.47 21.05 31.05
N LYS A 481 5.31 20.25 30.35
CA LYS A 481 6.79 20.35 30.43
C LYS A 481 7.41 21.23 29.33
N LYS A 482 6.62 21.81 28.43
CA LYS A 482 7.00 22.85 27.48
C LYS A 482 6.48 24.22 27.98
#